data_1fce4734cdc1e4d89057286630bf667d
#
_entry.id   1fce4734cdc1e4d89057286630bf667d
#
_cell.length_a   1.000
_cell.length_b   1.000
_cell.length_c   1.000
_cell.angle_alpha   90.00
_cell.angle_beta   90.00
_cell.angle_gamma   90.00
#
_symmetry.space_group_name_H-M   'P 1'
#
loop_
_entity.id
_entity.type
_entity.pdbx_description
1 polymer ?
#
loop_
_entity_poly.entity_id
_entity_poly.type
_entity_poly.pdbx_seq_one_letter_code
_entity_poly.pdbx_strand_id
1 'polypeptide(L)'
;PDWFSLMSINASDLYPLLDSITNFKNKANWIIDLAKQFHDKELPTTILGLTRYRGIGRKSAHVILKELGYNPNGIMVDLHVLRVAPRLGIVPDFKDADKMEQQLLSKLDSSTWSEIGMAISFHGRLICRPIPNCKSCQINTICDYFINEGKV
;
A
#
# COMPACT_ATOMS: atom_id res chain seq x y z
N PRO A 1 -15.86 -11.03 -12.13
CA PRO A 1 -16.09 -12.33 -11.52
C PRO A 1 -16.59 -12.14 -10.10
N ASP A 2 -17.59 -12.90 -9.72
CA ASP A 2 -18.07 -12.99 -8.35
C ASP A 2 -17.34 -14.11 -7.59
N TRP A 3 -17.58 -14.21 -6.28
CA TRP A 3 -16.96 -15.25 -5.45
C TRP A 3 -17.27 -16.66 -5.93
N PHE A 4 -18.48 -16.90 -6.43
CA PHE A 4 -18.92 -18.20 -6.95
C PHE A 4 -18.10 -18.64 -8.16
N SER A 5 -17.90 -17.75 -9.12
CA SER A 5 -17.07 -18.01 -10.30
C SER A 5 -15.62 -18.34 -9.91
N LEU A 6 -15.06 -17.59 -8.94
CA LEU A 6 -13.70 -17.83 -8.47
C LEU A 6 -13.54 -19.16 -7.72
N MET A 7 -14.57 -19.61 -6.99
CA MET A 7 -14.52 -20.90 -6.28
C MET A 7 -14.54 -22.10 -7.23
N SER A 8 -15.06 -21.93 -8.44
CA SER A 8 -15.29 -23.00 -9.41
C SER A 8 -14.08 -23.30 -10.30
N ILE A 9 -13.04 -22.46 -10.26
CA ILE A 9 -11.84 -22.57 -11.09
C ILE A 9 -10.62 -23.01 -10.27
N ASN A 10 -9.60 -23.53 -10.94
CA ASN A 10 -8.32 -23.83 -10.31
C ASN A 10 -7.46 -22.56 -10.23
N ALA A 11 -6.57 -22.48 -9.25
CA ALA A 11 -5.64 -21.36 -9.14
C ALA A 11 -4.76 -21.19 -10.38
N SER A 12 -4.46 -22.27 -11.10
CA SER A 12 -3.71 -22.25 -12.37
C SER A 12 -4.42 -21.47 -13.47
N ASP A 13 -5.74 -21.40 -13.45
CA ASP A 13 -6.53 -20.70 -14.46
C ASP A 13 -6.37 -19.17 -14.33
N LEU A 14 -5.95 -18.71 -13.15
CA LEU A 14 -5.61 -17.30 -12.89
C LEU A 14 -4.17 -16.92 -13.30
N TYR A 15 -3.29 -17.89 -13.57
CA TYR A 15 -1.88 -17.59 -13.85
C TYR A 15 -1.68 -16.66 -15.05
N PRO A 16 -2.34 -16.83 -16.19
CA PRO A 16 -2.18 -15.94 -17.34
C PRO A 16 -2.62 -14.50 -17.05
N LEU A 17 -3.53 -14.31 -16.07
CA LEU A 17 -4.03 -12.99 -15.69
C LEU A 17 -3.13 -12.31 -14.65
N LEU A 18 -2.26 -13.06 -13.98
CA LEU A 18 -1.45 -12.59 -12.85
C LEU A 18 0.07 -12.70 -13.10
N ASP A 19 0.51 -13.15 -14.26
CA ASP A 19 1.92 -13.45 -14.58
C ASP A 19 2.87 -12.26 -14.41
N SER A 20 2.36 -11.03 -14.63
CA SER A 20 3.09 -9.79 -14.43
C SER A 20 3.28 -9.41 -12.95
N ILE A 21 2.61 -10.12 -12.03
CA ILE A 21 2.62 -9.80 -10.60
C ILE A 21 3.62 -10.71 -9.88
N THR A 22 4.53 -10.11 -9.11
CA THR A 22 5.47 -10.87 -8.27
C THR A 22 4.73 -11.86 -7.37
N ASN A 23 5.21 -13.11 -7.30
CA ASN A 23 4.63 -14.20 -6.50
C ASN A 23 3.19 -14.58 -6.92
N PHE A 24 2.88 -14.48 -8.21
CA PHE A 24 1.54 -14.64 -8.74
C PHE A 24 0.90 -16.01 -8.42
N LYS A 25 1.67 -17.09 -8.41
CA LYS A 25 1.15 -18.44 -8.10
C LYS A 25 0.57 -18.52 -6.68
N ASN A 26 1.27 -17.96 -5.69
CA ASN A 26 0.75 -17.92 -4.33
C ASN A 26 -0.46 -16.98 -4.23
N LYS A 27 -0.42 -15.84 -4.93
CA LYS A 27 -1.55 -14.90 -4.97
C LYS A 27 -2.79 -15.53 -5.59
N ALA A 28 -2.64 -16.30 -6.66
CA ALA A 28 -3.75 -17.05 -7.25
C ALA A 28 -4.39 -18.01 -6.23
N ASN A 29 -3.57 -18.79 -5.50
CA ASN A 29 -4.09 -19.66 -4.45
C ASN A 29 -4.82 -18.86 -3.36
N TRP A 30 -4.25 -17.75 -2.90
CA TRP A 30 -4.89 -16.91 -1.88
C TRP A 30 -6.20 -16.31 -2.36
N ILE A 31 -6.32 -15.90 -3.64
CA ILE A 31 -7.56 -15.41 -4.23
C ILE A 31 -8.65 -16.49 -4.17
N ILE A 32 -8.33 -17.73 -4.57
CA ILE A 32 -9.28 -18.84 -4.49
C ILE A 32 -9.66 -19.16 -3.05
N ASP A 33 -8.69 -19.17 -2.13
CA ASP A 33 -8.95 -19.40 -0.71
C ASP A 33 -9.84 -18.30 -0.11
N LEU A 34 -9.62 -17.04 -0.47
CA LEU A 34 -10.45 -15.91 -0.05
C LEU A 34 -11.86 -16.03 -0.62
N ALA A 35 -12.02 -16.40 -1.89
CA ALA A 35 -13.34 -16.63 -2.50
C ALA A 35 -14.14 -17.69 -1.72
N LYS A 36 -13.51 -18.80 -1.36
CA LYS A 36 -14.14 -19.87 -0.53
C LYS A 36 -14.51 -19.41 0.86
N GLN A 37 -13.79 -18.42 1.42
CA GLN A 37 -14.05 -17.93 2.79
C GLN A 37 -15.11 -16.82 2.82
N PHE A 38 -15.27 -16.07 1.72
CA PHE A 38 -16.16 -14.90 1.69
C PHE A 38 -17.41 -15.06 0.82
N HIS A 39 -17.63 -16.21 0.18
CA HIS A 39 -18.79 -16.42 -0.70
C HIS A 39 -20.14 -16.23 0.00
N ASP A 40 -20.18 -16.50 1.30
CA ASP A 40 -21.37 -16.44 2.17
C ASP A 40 -21.19 -15.52 3.38
N LYS A 41 -20.12 -14.71 3.42
CA LYS A 41 -19.80 -13.84 4.55
C LYS A 41 -19.49 -12.41 4.10
N GLU A 42 -19.83 -11.48 4.96
CA GLU A 42 -19.41 -10.10 4.78
C GLU A 42 -17.89 -9.94 5.00
N LEU A 43 -17.30 -9.06 4.21
CA LEU A 43 -15.89 -8.71 4.37
C LEU A 43 -15.67 -7.94 5.69
N PRO A 44 -14.59 -8.25 6.42
CA PRO A 44 -14.22 -7.45 7.57
C PRO A 44 -13.98 -5.98 7.20
N THR A 45 -14.51 -5.07 8.00
CA THR A 45 -14.43 -3.63 7.79
C THR A 45 -13.30 -2.96 8.57
N THR A 46 -12.34 -3.75 9.07
CA THR A 46 -11.17 -3.26 9.82
C THR A 46 -9.88 -3.88 9.30
N ILE A 47 -8.76 -3.14 9.44
CA ILE A 47 -7.42 -3.63 9.09
C ILE A 47 -7.13 -4.95 9.82
N LEU A 48 -7.35 -4.98 11.14
CA LEU A 48 -7.11 -6.17 11.95
C LEU A 48 -7.97 -7.37 11.50
N GLY A 49 -9.20 -7.12 11.09
CA GLY A 49 -10.09 -8.16 10.56
C GLY A 49 -9.57 -8.73 9.25
N LEU A 50 -9.19 -7.87 8.32
CA LEU A 50 -8.68 -8.27 7.00
C LEU A 50 -7.31 -8.96 7.07
N THR A 51 -6.41 -8.50 7.92
CA THR A 51 -5.04 -9.08 8.03
C THR A 51 -5.00 -10.49 8.65
N ARG A 52 -6.11 -10.98 9.19
CA ARG A 52 -6.23 -12.41 9.61
C ARG A 52 -6.25 -13.37 8.43
N TYR A 53 -6.53 -12.88 7.24
CA TYR A 53 -6.61 -13.71 6.04
C TYR A 53 -5.28 -13.76 5.31
N ARG A 54 -4.87 -14.98 4.96
CA ARG A 54 -3.61 -15.18 4.26
C ARG A 54 -3.61 -14.43 2.92
N GLY A 55 -2.54 -13.70 2.66
CA GLY A 55 -2.41 -12.89 1.43
C GLY A 55 -2.85 -11.45 1.59
N ILE A 56 -3.53 -11.10 2.68
CA ILE A 56 -3.92 -9.72 3.00
C ILE A 56 -3.00 -9.18 4.11
N GLY A 57 -1.98 -8.41 3.73
CA GLY A 57 -1.17 -7.63 4.67
C GLY A 57 -1.80 -6.27 4.97
N ARG A 58 -1.23 -5.49 5.92
CA ARG A 58 -1.72 -4.14 6.29
C ARG A 58 -1.92 -3.24 5.08
N LYS A 59 -0.92 -3.17 4.17
CA LYS A 59 -1.03 -2.40 2.93
C LYS A 59 -2.27 -2.78 2.11
N SER A 60 -2.48 -4.09 1.88
CA SER A 60 -3.64 -4.57 1.11
C SER A 60 -4.94 -4.27 1.83
N ALA A 61 -4.98 -4.42 3.15
CA ALA A 61 -6.15 -4.10 3.96
C ALA A 61 -6.54 -2.63 3.86
N HIS A 62 -5.57 -1.70 3.91
CA HIS A 62 -5.82 -0.27 3.68
C HIS A 62 -6.48 0.00 2.32
N VAL A 63 -5.92 -0.59 1.25
CA VAL A 63 -6.45 -0.41 -0.11
C VAL A 63 -7.85 -0.99 -0.22
N ILE A 64 -8.08 -2.21 0.27
CA ILE A 64 -9.39 -2.88 0.23
C ILE A 64 -10.44 -2.03 0.96
N LEU A 65 -10.15 -1.58 2.18
CA LEU A 65 -11.09 -0.75 2.95
C LEU A 65 -11.43 0.55 2.22
N LYS A 66 -10.43 1.22 1.66
CA LYS A 66 -10.64 2.46 0.90
C LYS A 66 -11.52 2.23 -0.33
N GLU A 67 -11.25 1.18 -1.11
CA GLU A 67 -12.06 0.83 -2.29
C GLU A 67 -13.51 0.46 -1.94
N LEU A 68 -13.73 -0.09 -0.74
CA LEU A 68 -15.07 -0.37 -0.21
C LEU A 68 -15.74 0.84 0.43
N GLY A 69 -15.12 2.02 0.41
CA GLY A 69 -15.65 3.25 0.98
C GLY A 69 -15.50 3.38 2.51
N TYR A 70 -14.72 2.49 3.14
CA TYR A 70 -14.41 2.60 4.57
C TYR A 70 -13.19 3.46 4.82
N ASN A 71 -13.18 4.20 5.94
CA ASN A 71 -11.96 4.86 6.42
C ASN A 71 -11.09 3.84 7.18
N PRO A 72 -9.87 3.51 6.71
CA PRO A 72 -9.02 2.53 7.37
C PRO A 72 -8.44 2.99 8.71
N ASN A 73 -8.68 4.24 9.13
CA ASN A 73 -8.12 4.84 10.36
C ASN A 73 -6.60 4.61 10.49
N GLY A 74 -5.87 4.79 9.39
CA GLY A 74 -4.43 4.59 9.32
C GLY A 74 -3.85 5.09 8.01
N ILE A 75 -2.53 5.02 7.91
CA ILE A 75 -1.78 5.47 6.73
C ILE A 75 -1.17 4.24 6.05
N MET A 76 -1.49 4.05 4.78
CA MET A 76 -0.91 2.98 3.96
C MET A 76 0.61 3.21 3.81
N VAL A 77 1.42 2.25 4.24
CA VAL A 77 2.87 2.28 4.07
C VAL A 77 3.33 1.14 3.16
N ASP A 78 4.02 1.50 2.08
CA ASP A 78 4.71 0.58 1.19
C ASP A 78 6.21 0.94 1.08
N LEU A 79 6.95 0.21 0.26
CA LEU A 79 8.38 0.47 0.03
C LEU A 79 8.67 1.88 -0.51
N HIS A 80 7.72 2.49 -1.20
CA HIS A 80 7.86 3.86 -1.69
C HIS A 80 7.68 4.86 -0.55
N VAL A 81 6.67 4.65 0.31
CA VAL A 81 6.45 5.49 1.50
C VAL A 81 7.65 5.41 2.45
N LEU A 82 8.17 4.19 2.72
CA LEU A 82 9.38 3.99 3.53
C LEU A 82 10.59 4.80 3.03
N ARG A 83 10.73 4.95 1.71
CA ARG A 83 11.82 5.73 1.11
C ARG A 83 11.56 7.23 1.07
N VAL A 84 10.31 7.63 0.74
CA VAL A 84 9.99 9.01 0.39
C VAL A 84 9.68 9.86 1.61
N ALA A 85 8.95 9.33 2.61
CA ALA A 85 8.57 10.10 3.79
C ALA A 85 9.79 10.66 4.57
N PRO A 86 10.89 9.88 4.78
CA PRO A 86 12.12 10.43 5.34
C PRO A 86 12.79 11.48 4.45
N ARG A 87 12.79 11.28 3.13
CA ARG A 87 13.36 12.25 2.19
C ARG A 87 12.64 13.60 2.22
N LEU A 88 11.32 13.56 2.44
CA LEU A 88 10.52 14.78 2.60
C LEU A 88 10.73 15.46 3.97
N GLY A 89 11.42 14.80 4.91
CA GLY A 89 11.61 15.32 6.27
C GLY A 89 10.41 15.13 7.19
N ILE A 90 9.40 14.36 6.78
CA ILE A 90 8.18 14.17 7.58
C ILE A 90 8.50 13.34 8.82
N VAL A 91 9.29 12.28 8.67
CA VAL A 91 9.67 11.34 9.73
C VAL A 91 11.09 10.82 9.51
N PRO A 92 11.77 10.30 10.54
CA PRO A 92 13.06 9.61 10.40
C PRO A 92 12.99 8.37 9.50
N ASP A 93 14.15 7.88 9.04
CA ASP A 93 14.24 6.65 8.23
C ASP A 93 13.96 5.41 9.09
N PHE A 94 12.85 4.75 8.80
CA PHE A 94 12.47 3.46 9.37
C PHE A 94 12.50 2.38 8.30
N LYS A 95 12.95 1.17 8.67
CA LYS A 95 12.87 -0.01 7.79
C LYS A 95 11.60 -0.82 8.03
N ASP A 96 10.91 -0.55 9.11
CA ASP A 96 9.70 -1.22 9.56
C ASP A 96 8.46 -0.37 9.19
N ALA A 97 7.53 -0.96 8.43
CA ALA A 97 6.37 -0.25 7.94
C ALA A 97 5.39 0.12 9.06
N ASP A 98 5.26 -0.71 10.10
CA ASP A 98 4.35 -0.44 11.21
C ASP A 98 4.87 0.73 12.07
N LYS A 99 6.19 0.78 12.32
CA LYS A 99 6.82 1.92 12.99
C LYS A 99 6.71 3.20 12.18
N MET A 100 6.91 3.11 10.87
CA MET A 100 6.73 4.23 9.94
C MET A 100 5.30 4.75 10.01
N GLU A 101 4.30 3.87 9.94
CA GLU A 101 2.89 4.25 10.04
C GLU A 101 2.61 4.99 11.35
N GLN A 102 3.04 4.44 12.49
CA GLN A 102 2.84 5.08 13.79
C GLN A 102 3.45 6.50 13.85
N GLN A 103 4.64 6.69 13.29
CA GLN A 103 5.28 8.00 13.25
C GLN A 103 4.52 8.97 12.33
N LEU A 104 4.06 8.52 11.18
CA LEU A 104 3.25 9.33 10.27
C LEU A 104 1.93 9.75 10.94
N LEU A 105 1.25 8.82 11.62
CA LEU A 105 0.02 9.10 12.37
C LEU A 105 0.20 10.15 13.46
N SER A 106 1.38 10.17 14.11
CA SER A 106 1.69 11.15 15.15
C SER A 106 2.03 12.55 14.62
N LYS A 107 2.35 12.67 13.34
CA LYS A 107 2.80 13.92 12.71
C LYS A 107 1.78 14.56 11.78
N LEU A 108 0.90 13.77 11.21
CA LEU A 108 -0.03 14.21 10.16
C LEU A 108 -1.45 14.28 10.70
N ASP A 109 -2.22 15.26 10.21
CA ASP A 109 -3.63 15.42 10.55
C ASP A 109 -4.44 14.21 10.08
N SER A 110 -5.36 13.72 10.94
CA SER A 110 -6.17 12.55 10.69
C SER A 110 -7.06 12.66 9.43
N SER A 111 -7.42 13.86 9.02
CA SER A 111 -8.17 14.09 7.79
C SER A 111 -7.40 13.70 6.53
N THR A 112 -6.06 13.61 6.61
CA THR A 112 -5.20 13.26 5.47
C THR A 112 -4.85 11.77 5.40
N TRP A 113 -5.08 11.01 6.44
CA TRP A 113 -4.55 9.63 6.58
C TRP A 113 -4.97 8.70 5.46
N SER A 114 -6.22 8.78 5.02
CA SER A 114 -6.76 7.91 3.96
C SER A 114 -6.08 8.11 2.61
N GLU A 115 -5.43 9.23 2.38
CA GLU A 115 -4.89 9.61 1.06
C GLU A 115 -3.39 9.77 1.02
N ILE A 116 -2.79 10.30 2.10
CA ILE A 116 -1.38 10.71 2.10
C ILE A 116 -0.43 9.55 1.81
N GLY A 117 -0.69 8.36 2.34
CA GLY A 117 0.14 7.18 2.08
C GLY A 117 0.16 6.82 0.59
N MET A 118 -0.98 6.88 -0.08
CA MET A 118 -1.08 6.62 -1.51
C MET A 118 -0.41 7.74 -2.33
N ALA A 119 -0.62 9.00 -1.96
CA ALA A 119 0.02 10.15 -2.62
C ALA A 119 1.55 10.04 -2.57
N ILE A 120 2.13 9.76 -1.39
CA ILE A 120 3.57 9.55 -1.22
C ILE A 120 4.05 8.34 -2.04
N SER A 121 3.28 7.25 -2.06
CA SER A 121 3.62 6.06 -2.85
C SER A 121 3.68 6.37 -4.35
N PHE A 122 2.68 7.06 -4.90
CA PHE A 122 2.68 7.47 -6.32
C PHE A 122 3.82 8.43 -6.64
N HIS A 123 4.08 9.42 -5.79
CA HIS A 123 5.23 10.30 -5.94
C HIS A 123 6.55 9.50 -5.98
N GLY A 124 6.68 8.48 -5.12
CA GLY A 124 7.83 7.59 -5.11
C GLY A 124 8.00 6.73 -6.35
N ARG A 125 6.90 6.37 -7.01
CA ARG A 125 6.92 5.59 -8.26
C ARG A 125 7.28 6.46 -9.46
N LEU A 126 6.78 7.66 -9.51
CA LEU A 126 6.88 8.52 -10.69
C LEU A 126 8.11 9.41 -10.67
N ILE A 127 8.41 10.06 -9.54
CA ILE A 127 9.42 11.12 -9.43
C ILE A 127 10.53 10.74 -8.45
N CYS A 128 10.19 10.50 -7.18
CA CYS A 128 11.15 10.23 -6.12
C CYS A 128 11.56 8.75 -6.09
N ARG A 129 12.09 8.26 -7.20
CA ARG A 129 12.64 6.91 -7.38
C ARG A 129 13.89 6.69 -6.51
N PRO A 130 14.52 5.49 -6.47
CA PRO A 130 15.82 5.29 -5.80
C PRO A 130 16.84 6.34 -6.22
N ILE A 131 16.95 6.63 -7.52
CA ILE A 131 17.64 7.80 -8.08
C ILE A 131 16.54 8.81 -8.43
N PRO A 132 16.35 9.87 -7.63
CA PRO A 132 15.20 10.75 -7.78
C PRO A 132 15.43 11.81 -8.87
N ASN A 133 14.36 12.23 -9.56
CA ASN A 133 14.39 13.36 -10.45
C ASN A 133 13.97 14.64 -9.72
N CYS A 134 14.87 15.15 -8.88
CA CYS A 134 14.59 16.30 -8.02
C CYS A 134 14.37 17.59 -8.81
N LYS A 135 15.02 17.76 -9.96
CA LYS A 135 14.88 18.98 -10.78
C LYS A 135 13.46 19.15 -11.36
N SER A 136 12.78 18.05 -11.64
CA SER A 136 11.37 18.07 -12.11
C SER A 136 10.34 17.91 -10.99
N CYS A 137 10.78 17.82 -9.75
CA CYS A 137 9.88 17.62 -8.62
C CYS A 137 9.22 18.94 -8.21
N GLN A 138 7.90 18.99 -8.23
CA GLN A 138 7.13 20.20 -7.88
C GLN A 138 7.22 20.61 -6.41
N ILE A 139 7.66 19.68 -5.53
CA ILE A 139 7.79 19.92 -4.09
C ILE A 139 9.27 19.95 -3.64
N ASN A 140 10.22 20.15 -4.55
CA ASN A 140 11.64 20.15 -4.21
C ASN A 140 12.02 21.27 -3.26
N THR A 141 11.36 22.42 -3.35
CA THR A 141 11.65 23.61 -2.50
C THR A 141 11.36 23.40 -1.03
N ILE A 142 10.53 22.41 -0.67
CA ILE A 142 10.17 22.08 0.72
C ILE A 142 10.68 20.68 1.12
N CYS A 143 11.46 20.03 0.27
CA CYS A 143 11.96 18.68 0.48
C CYS A 143 13.32 18.70 1.16
N ASP A 144 13.43 18.13 2.36
CA ASP A 144 14.69 18.07 3.14
C ASP A 144 15.83 17.41 2.36
N TYR A 145 15.53 16.34 1.64
CA TYR A 145 16.53 15.67 0.81
C TYR A 145 17.10 16.59 -0.27
N PHE A 146 16.28 17.37 -0.96
CA PHE A 146 16.75 18.31 -1.99
C PHE A 146 17.50 19.49 -1.39
N ILE A 147 17.03 20.02 -0.26
CA ILE A 147 17.65 21.18 0.41
C ILE A 147 19.03 20.81 0.97
N ASN A 148 19.14 19.63 1.59
CA ASN A 148 20.34 19.22 2.31
C ASN A 148 21.34 18.41 1.46
N GLU A 149 20.87 17.57 0.53
CA GLU A 149 21.69 16.64 -0.26
C GLU A 149 21.58 16.86 -1.77
N GLY A 150 20.54 17.51 -2.22
CA GLY A 150 19.99 17.50 -3.57
C GLY A 150 20.56 18.50 -4.53
N LYS A 151 21.84 18.75 -4.53
CA LYS A 151 22.52 19.37 -5.68
C LYS A 151 22.89 18.37 -6.77
N VAL A 152 22.04 17.35 -6.94
CA VAL A 152 22.19 16.35 -7.99
C VAL A 152 21.42 16.76 -9.24
#